data_a64d6e141169756a7b9940fd47483b55
#
_entry.id   a64d6e141169756a7b9940fd47483b55
#
_cell.length_a   1.000
_cell.length_b   1.000
_cell.length_c   1.000
_cell.angle_alpha   90.00
_cell.angle_beta   90.00
_cell.angle_gamma   90.00
#
_symmetry.space_group_name_H-M   'P 1'
#
loop_
_entity.id
_entity.type
_entity.pdbx_description
1 polymer ?
#
loop_
_entity_poly.entity_id
_entity_poly.type
_entity_poly.pdbx_seq_one_letter_code
_entity_poly.pdbx_strand_id
1 'polypeptide(L)'
;MTSETQPTAHSPEERAQSTKGTIRVLQLYPREMNIYGDWGNALVLKQRIKWHGYTPELLEYNVGDDFPDDVDIIVGGGGQDSGQLVIQDDLQARAEQLRELADNGAPMLVICGLYQLFGKFFKTSTGPTIPGIGILDVETLGTDERLIGNVIMKSAEFGDIMGYENHSGQTTLGPGVQPLGTVTKGAGNNSKDGHEGARYNNVVASYLHGSLLPKNPAIADFLIRTAAERKFGTFVPGSPDDDYARLAREHAARRPR
;
A
#
# COMPACT_ATOMS: atom_id res chain seq x y z
N MET A 1 34.80 -19.01 35.86
CA MET A 1 34.80 -17.54 35.79
C MET A 1 34.46 -17.15 34.36
N THR A 2 33.19 -16.98 34.08
CA THR A 2 32.66 -16.59 32.77
C THR A 2 32.44 -15.09 32.78
N SER A 3 33.19 -14.39 31.95
CA SER A 3 33.12 -12.94 31.76
C SER A 3 31.83 -12.62 30.96
N GLU A 4 30.85 -12.04 31.59
CA GLU A 4 29.73 -11.41 30.94
C GLU A 4 30.15 -10.09 30.31
N THR A 5 30.17 -10.05 28.99
CA THR A 5 30.32 -8.80 28.23
C THR A 5 28.98 -8.06 28.26
N GLN A 6 28.90 -6.96 29.00
CA GLN A 6 27.78 -6.02 28.97
C GLN A 6 27.68 -5.35 27.59
N PRO A 7 26.45 -5.14 27.05
CA PRO A 7 26.27 -4.38 25.83
C PRO A 7 26.67 -2.92 26.06
N THR A 8 27.58 -2.42 25.23
CA THR A 8 28.01 -1.01 25.21
C THR A 8 26.84 -0.11 24.89
N ALA A 9 26.46 0.76 25.82
CA ALA A 9 25.50 1.82 25.60
C ALA A 9 26.09 2.82 24.59
N HIS A 10 25.43 2.98 23.45
CA HIS A 10 25.79 3.99 22.46
C HIS A 10 25.67 5.40 23.07
N SER A 11 26.71 6.23 22.85
CA SER A 11 26.79 7.58 23.38
C SER A 11 25.72 8.52 22.77
N PRO A 12 25.32 9.59 23.49
CA PRO A 12 24.39 10.59 22.98
C PRO A 12 24.86 11.30 21.70
N GLU A 13 26.13 11.26 21.39
CA GLU A 13 26.75 11.87 20.20
C GLU A 13 26.49 11.08 18.90
N GLU A 14 26.21 9.78 18.98
CA GLU A 14 25.77 8.98 17.80
C GLU A 14 24.34 9.28 17.34
N ARG A 15 23.58 10.07 18.10
CA ARG A 15 22.19 10.47 17.76
C ARG A 15 22.06 11.70 16.91
N ALA A 16 23.13 12.41 16.62
CA ALA A 16 23.14 13.61 15.79
C ALA A 16 23.63 13.34 14.36
N GLN A 17 23.26 12.22 13.74
CA GLN A 17 23.31 12.14 12.29
C GLN A 17 22.22 13.09 11.76
N SER A 18 22.65 14.15 11.05
CA SER A 18 21.73 15.07 10.38
C SER A 18 20.79 14.24 9.52
N THR A 19 19.50 14.22 9.87
CA THR A 19 18.51 13.50 9.09
C THR A 19 18.37 14.19 7.74
N LYS A 20 18.23 13.42 6.67
CA LYS A 20 18.03 13.92 5.28
C LYS A 20 16.70 14.67 5.12
N GLY A 21 15.92 14.83 6.18
CA GLY A 21 14.60 15.45 6.22
C GLY A 21 13.53 14.49 6.73
N THR A 22 12.31 15.01 6.91
CA THR A 22 11.16 14.24 7.39
C THR A 22 10.26 13.82 6.23
N ILE A 23 9.90 12.55 6.18
CA ILE A 23 8.89 11.98 5.25
C ILE A 23 7.66 11.60 6.06
N ARG A 24 6.50 12.18 5.68
CA ARG A 24 5.21 11.99 6.33
C ARG A 24 4.39 10.96 5.58
N VAL A 25 4.00 9.90 6.29
CA VAL A 25 3.18 8.81 5.78
C VAL A 25 1.80 8.92 6.41
N LEU A 26 0.78 9.22 5.60
CA LEU A 26 -0.61 9.25 6.01
C LEU A 26 -1.25 7.90 5.81
N GLN A 27 -1.83 7.34 6.88
CA GLN A 27 -2.67 6.16 6.82
C GLN A 27 -4.13 6.57 6.77
N LEU A 28 -4.82 6.21 5.68
CA LEU A 28 -6.24 6.50 5.49
C LEU A 28 -7.11 5.46 6.20
N TYR A 29 -7.98 5.92 7.06
CA TYR A 29 -9.02 5.16 7.77
C TYR A 29 -8.50 3.90 8.47
N PRO A 30 -7.43 3.98 9.29
CA PRO A 30 -6.86 2.79 9.94
C PRO A 30 -7.83 2.06 10.90
N ARG A 31 -8.91 2.71 11.33
CA ARG A 31 -9.93 2.08 12.19
C ARG A 31 -10.85 1.15 11.42
N GLU A 32 -11.31 1.57 10.24
CA GLU A 32 -12.28 0.86 9.41
C GLU A 32 -11.61 -0.01 8.33
N MET A 33 -10.43 0.42 7.83
CA MET A 33 -9.77 -0.16 6.66
C MET A 33 -8.44 -0.82 7.02
N ASN A 34 -8.48 -1.82 7.92
CA ASN A 34 -7.27 -2.54 8.39
C ASN A 34 -7.54 -4.02 8.69
N ILE A 35 -8.44 -4.65 7.95
CA ILE A 35 -8.98 -5.97 8.30
C ILE A 35 -7.93 -7.09 8.36
N TYR A 36 -6.90 -7.04 7.53
CA TYR A 36 -5.84 -8.05 7.48
C TYR A 36 -4.48 -7.53 7.96
N GLY A 37 -4.49 -6.46 8.76
CA GLY A 37 -3.26 -5.86 9.29
C GLY A 37 -2.50 -5.07 8.23
N ASP A 38 -3.19 -4.44 7.28
CA ASP A 38 -2.58 -3.64 6.20
C ASP A 38 -1.81 -2.41 6.73
N TRP A 39 -2.09 -1.96 7.97
CA TRP A 39 -1.27 -0.96 8.66
C TRP A 39 0.20 -1.35 8.76
N GLY A 40 0.53 -2.64 8.66
CA GLY A 40 1.91 -3.12 8.56
C GLY A 40 2.65 -2.54 7.35
N ASN A 41 1.96 -2.08 6.29
CA ASN A 41 2.58 -1.34 5.20
C ASN A 41 3.16 -0.01 5.70
N ALA A 42 2.43 0.73 6.56
CA ALA A 42 2.91 1.96 7.16
C ALA A 42 4.14 1.71 8.07
N LEU A 43 4.15 0.59 8.82
CA LEU A 43 5.29 0.21 9.66
C LEU A 43 6.53 -0.13 8.83
N VAL A 44 6.36 -0.82 7.70
CA VAL A 44 7.48 -1.10 6.78
C VAL A 44 8.04 0.20 6.23
N LEU A 45 7.18 1.11 5.76
CA LEU A 45 7.61 2.43 5.29
C LEU A 45 8.35 3.19 6.38
N LYS A 46 7.81 3.24 7.61
CA LYS A 46 8.48 3.86 8.76
C LYS A 46 9.89 3.33 8.97
N GLN A 47 10.05 2.01 8.94
CA GLN A 47 11.37 1.40 9.17
C GLN A 47 12.31 1.63 7.99
N ARG A 48 11.84 1.51 6.75
CA ARG A 48 12.67 1.71 5.56
C ARG A 48 13.07 3.17 5.37
N ILE A 49 12.19 4.13 5.68
CA ILE A 49 12.51 5.57 5.71
C ILE A 49 13.71 5.83 6.62
N LYS A 50 13.74 5.21 7.84
CA LYS A 50 14.88 5.29 8.75
C LYS A 50 16.14 4.67 8.15
N TRP A 51 16.04 3.50 7.53
CA TRP A 51 17.17 2.83 6.88
C TRP A 51 17.77 3.65 5.72
N HIS A 52 16.92 4.43 5.05
CA HIS A 52 17.37 5.41 4.06
C HIS A 52 17.93 6.70 4.66
N GLY A 53 17.89 6.87 5.99
CA GLY A 53 18.46 8.03 6.71
C GLY A 53 17.53 9.25 6.78
N TYR A 54 16.23 9.07 6.52
CA TYR A 54 15.20 10.09 6.72
C TYR A 54 14.47 9.87 8.05
N THR A 55 13.80 10.90 8.55
CA THR A 55 12.93 10.82 9.72
C THR A 55 11.49 10.47 9.28
N PRO A 56 10.92 9.32 9.69
CA PRO A 56 9.54 9.02 9.40
C PRO A 56 8.59 9.69 10.39
N GLU A 57 7.51 10.25 9.91
CA GLU A 57 6.35 10.69 10.69
C GLU A 57 5.12 9.92 10.19
N LEU A 58 4.44 9.19 11.07
CA LEU A 58 3.20 8.50 10.75
C LEU A 58 2.02 9.36 11.21
N LEU A 59 1.10 9.60 10.29
CA LEU A 59 -0.14 10.31 10.50
C LEU A 59 -1.31 9.34 10.25
N GLU A 60 -2.40 9.55 10.95
CA GLU A 60 -3.65 8.81 10.73
C GLU A 60 -4.74 9.81 10.34
N TYR A 61 -5.61 9.38 9.44
CA TYR A 61 -6.83 10.09 9.08
C TYR A 61 -8.02 9.15 9.16
N ASN A 62 -9.00 9.48 9.96
CA ASN A 62 -10.26 8.76 10.13
C ASN A 62 -11.44 9.69 9.84
N VAL A 63 -12.63 9.13 9.73
CA VAL A 63 -13.86 9.91 9.51
C VAL A 63 -14.00 11.02 10.55
N GLY A 64 -14.11 12.26 10.07
CA GLY A 64 -14.28 13.45 10.89
C GLY A 64 -13.01 14.08 11.42
N ASP A 65 -11.83 13.51 11.13
CA ASP A 65 -10.56 14.16 11.46
C ASP A 65 -10.26 15.30 10.47
N ASP A 66 -9.41 16.24 10.85
CA ASP A 66 -8.83 17.23 9.94
C ASP A 66 -7.81 16.55 9.03
N PHE A 67 -7.95 16.76 7.71
CA PHE A 67 -7.01 16.18 6.76
C PHE A 67 -5.68 16.95 6.81
N PRO A 68 -4.53 16.25 6.96
CA PRO A 68 -3.23 16.92 7.06
C PRO A 68 -2.84 17.64 5.77
N ASP A 69 -2.33 18.87 5.88
CA ASP A 69 -1.93 19.71 4.72
C ASP A 69 -0.64 19.23 4.03
N ASP A 70 0.27 18.60 4.78
CA ASP A 70 1.60 18.19 4.29
C ASP A 70 1.77 16.68 4.42
N VAL A 71 1.51 15.97 3.32
CA VAL A 71 1.58 14.50 3.22
C VAL A 71 2.49 14.12 2.07
N ASP A 72 3.44 13.22 2.34
CA ASP A 72 4.42 12.78 1.34
C ASP A 72 4.07 11.42 0.73
N ILE A 73 3.50 10.50 1.53
CA ILE A 73 3.06 9.16 1.10
C ILE A 73 1.68 8.90 1.69
N ILE A 74 0.77 8.34 0.91
CA ILE A 74 -0.55 7.90 1.38
C ILE A 74 -0.61 6.38 1.33
N VAL A 75 -1.07 5.74 2.41
CA VAL A 75 -1.35 4.31 2.46
C VAL A 75 -2.75 4.05 2.99
N GLY A 76 -3.41 3.05 2.43
CA GLY A 76 -4.73 2.64 2.89
C GLY A 76 -4.97 1.16 2.67
N GLY A 77 -5.71 0.55 3.58
CA GLY A 77 -5.90 -0.89 3.65
C GLY A 77 -7.25 -1.38 3.16
N GLY A 78 -7.48 -2.68 3.39
CA GLY A 78 -8.74 -3.34 3.12
C GLY A 78 -9.72 -3.24 4.27
N GLY A 79 -10.99 -3.27 3.95
CA GLY A 79 -12.10 -3.31 4.89
C GLY A 79 -13.23 -4.19 4.38
N GLN A 80 -14.14 -4.56 5.27
CA GLN A 80 -15.40 -5.18 4.89
C GLN A 80 -16.34 -4.14 4.26
N ASP A 81 -17.37 -4.59 3.56
CA ASP A 81 -18.40 -3.71 2.95
C ASP A 81 -18.98 -2.71 3.97
N SER A 82 -19.17 -3.16 5.22
CA SER A 82 -19.63 -2.30 6.32
C SER A 82 -18.64 -1.16 6.65
N GLY A 83 -17.34 -1.44 6.65
CA GLY A 83 -16.32 -0.42 6.85
C GLY A 83 -16.24 0.56 5.67
N GLN A 84 -16.37 0.06 4.46
CA GLN A 84 -16.44 0.89 3.25
C GLN A 84 -17.63 1.83 3.27
N LEU A 85 -18.81 1.36 3.73
CA LEU A 85 -20.00 2.19 3.89
C LEU A 85 -19.82 3.28 4.96
N VAL A 86 -19.09 2.99 6.05
CA VAL A 86 -18.81 3.98 7.10
C VAL A 86 -17.96 5.14 6.58
N ILE A 87 -16.94 4.84 5.78
CA ILE A 87 -16.00 5.87 5.28
C ILE A 87 -16.48 6.56 4.01
N GLN A 88 -17.50 6.04 3.34
CA GLN A 88 -17.91 6.45 2.00
C GLN A 88 -18.11 7.96 1.85
N ASP A 89 -18.92 8.57 2.71
CA ASP A 89 -19.29 9.99 2.59
C ASP A 89 -18.09 10.89 2.85
N ASP A 90 -17.26 10.54 3.83
CA ASP A 90 -16.03 11.28 4.14
C ASP A 90 -15.00 11.14 3.01
N LEU A 91 -14.83 9.92 2.45
CA LEU A 91 -13.94 9.70 1.32
C LEU A 91 -14.40 10.49 0.07
N GLN A 92 -15.70 10.57 -0.19
CA GLN A 92 -16.26 11.40 -1.27
C GLN A 92 -15.98 12.89 -1.04
N ALA A 93 -16.09 13.37 0.20
CA ALA A 93 -15.76 14.76 0.54
C ALA A 93 -14.26 15.07 0.33
N ARG A 94 -13.39 14.07 0.37
CA ARG A 94 -11.93 14.19 0.12
C ARG A 94 -11.52 13.86 -1.31
N ALA A 95 -12.46 13.49 -2.18
CA ALA A 95 -12.17 12.99 -3.53
C ALA A 95 -11.33 13.96 -4.36
N GLU A 96 -11.65 15.25 -4.37
CA GLU A 96 -10.92 16.28 -5.12
C GLU A 96 -9.48 16.41 -4.60
N GLN A 97 -9.31 16.54 -3.29
CA GLN A 97 -8.00 16.67 -2.65
C GLN A 97 -7.10 15.44 -2.91
N LEU A 98 -7.64 14.22 -2.78
CA LEU A 98 -6.90 13.00 -3.06
C LEU A 98 -6.56 12.86 -4.55
N ARG A 99 -7.45 13.30 -5.44
CA ARG A 99 -7.21 13.33 -6.88
C ARG A 99 -6.09 14.30 -7.23
N GLU A 100 -6.12 15.53 -6.71
CA GLU A 100 -5.06 16.51 -6.93
C GLU A 100 -3.70 15.99 -6.44
N LEU A 101 -3.65 15.33 -5.29
CA LEU A 101 -2.43 14.69 -4.80
C LEU A 101 -1.93 13.60 -5.75
N ALA A 102 -2.82 12.73 -6.25
CA ALA A 102 -2.47 11.67 -7.20
C ALA A 102 -1.99 12.24 -8.55
N ASP A 103 -2.68 13.24 -9.09
CA ASP A 103 -2.35 13.88 -10.36
C ASP A 103 -1.03 14.66 -10.27
N ASN A 104 -0.75 15.26 -9.12
CA ASN A 104 0.53 15.89 -8.79
C ASN A 104 1.63 14.88 -8.41
N GLY A 105 1.38 13.58 -8.59
CA GLY A 105 2.36 12.52 -8.45
C GLY A 105 2.70 12.12 -7.01
N ALA A 106 1.83 12.37 -6.04
CA ALA A 106 2.01 11.83 -4.69
C ALA A 106 1.99 10.29 -4.74
N PRO A 107 2.98 9.61 -4.14
CA PRO A 107 2.99 8.16 -4.09
C PRO A 107 1.91 7.66 -3.12
N MET A 108 1.09 6.71 -3.61
CA MET A 108 0.00 6.13 -2.85
C MET A 108 0.01 4.61 -2.96
N LEU A 109 -0.33 3.93 -1.87
CA LEU A 109 -0.58 2.49 -1.83
C LEU A 109 -1.98 2.24 -1.29
N VAL A 110 -2.88 1.69 -2.10
CA VAL A 110 -4.25 1.38 -1.70
C VAL A 110 -4.55 -0.10 -1.90
N ILE A 111 -5.01 -0.75 -0.81
CA ILE A 111 -5.19 -2.19 -0.76
C ILE A 111 -6.68 -2.54 -0.66
N CYS A 112 -7.11 -3.51 -1.46
CA CYS A 112 -8.40 -4.20 -1.42
C CYS A 112 -9.60 -3.24 -1.37
N GLY A 113 -10.19 -3.00 -0.20
CA GLY A 113 -11.36 -2.13 -0.06
C GLY A 113 -11.09 -0.70 -0.53
N LEU A 114 -9.94 -0.10 -0.17
CA LEU A 114 -9.58 1.22 -0.69
C LEU A 114 -9.17 1.19 -2.17
N TYR A 115 -8.60 0.09 -2.68
CA TYR A 115 -8.43 -0.08 -4.12
C TYR A 115 -9.76 0.03 -4.86
N GLN A 116 -10.82 -0.66 -4.36
CA GLN A 116 -12.16 -0.61 -4.94
C GLN A 116 -12.74 0.80 -4.91
N LEU A 117 -12.61 1.51 -3.77
CA LEU A 117 -13.17 2.85 -3.60
C LEU A 117 -12.35 3.97 -4.28
N PHE A 118 -11.09 3.72 -4.61
CA PHE A 118 -10.32 4.59 -5.51
C PHE A 118 -10.73 4.44 -6.97
N GLY A 119 -11.46 3.37 -7.31
CA GLY A 119 -12.14 3.17 -8.59
C GLY A 119 -13.39 4.03 -8.75
N LYS A 120 -14.18 3.74 -9.79
CA LYS A 120 -15.43 4.43 -10.08
C LYS A 120 -16.55 4.05 -9.10
N PHE A 121 -16.66 2.76 -8.82
CA PHE A 121 -17.63 2.21 -7.87
C PHE A 121 -17.26 0.78 -7.45
N PHE A 122 -17.82 0.37 -6.33
CA PHE A 122 -17.91 -1.02 -5.92
C PHE A 122 -19.39 -1.42 -5.79
N LYS A 123 -19.88 -2.29 -6.67
CA LYS A 123 -21.21 -2.89 -6.56
C LYS A 123 -21.09 -4.17 -5.74
N THR A 124 -21.63 -4.16 -4.53
CA THR A 124 -21.64 -5.34 -3.65
C THR A 124 -22.52 -6.46 -4.22
N SER A 125 -22.27 -7.71 -3.88
CA SER A 125 -23.01 -8.86 -4.44
C SER A 125 -24.51 -8.85 -4.09
N THR A 126 -24.87 -8.39 -2.90
CA THR A 126 -26.25 -8.42 -2.39
C THR A 126 -26.75 -7.08 -1.85
N GLY A 127 -25.89 -6.08 -1.80
CA GLY A 127 -26.15 -4.77 -1.19
C GLY A 127 -26.11 -3.62 -2.19
N PRO A 128 -25.91 -2.40 -1.68
CA PRO A 128 -25.86 -1.20 -2.50
C PRO A 128 -24.62 -1.13 -3.38
N THR A 129 -24.68 -0.24 -4.36
CA THR A 129 -23.48 0.23 -5.06
C THR A 129 -22.84 1.34 -4.24
N ILE A 130 -21.57 1.16 -3.87
CA ILE A 130 -20.78 2.13 -3.14
C ILE A 130 -20.01 2.96 -4.18
N PRO A 131 -20.27 4.28 -4.30
CA PRO A 131 -19.55 5.12 -5.24
C PRO A 131 -18.07 5.24 -4.80
N GLY A 132 -17.16 5.10 -5.76
CA GLY A 132 -15.75 5.38 -5.57
C GLY A 132 -15.41 6.81 -5.91
N ILE A 133 -14.16 7.22 -5.65
CA ILE A 133 -13.68 8.57 -5.93
C ILE A 133 -13.09 8.71 -7.35
N GLY A 134 -13.00 7.62 -8.12
CA GLY A 134 -12.66 7.62 -9.55
C GLY A 134 -11.24 8.12 -9.88
N ILE A 135 -10.28 7.98 -8.97
CA ILE A 135 -8.85 8.23 -9.26
C ILE A 135 -8.32 7.15 -10.21
N LEU A 136 -8.75 5.91 -9.99
CA LEU A 136 -8.41 4.79 -10.84
C LEU A 136 -9.57 4.52 -11.82
N ASP A 137 -9.26 4.33 -13.09
CA ASP A 137 -10.22 3.89 -14.10
C ASP A 137 -10.50 2.40 -13.95
N VAL A 138 -11.16 2.02 -12.87
CA VAL A 138 -11.54 0.63 -12.57
C VAL A 138 -12.97 0.55 -12.06
N GLU A 139 -13.61 -0.61 -12.31
CA GLU A 139 -14.94 -0.93 -11.86
C GLU A 139 -14.92 -2.26 -11.13
N THR A 140 -15.58 -2.33 -9.97
CA THR A 140 -15.58 -3.55 -9.16
C THR A 140 -17.01 -4.07 -8.98
N LEU A 141 -17.20 -5.35 -9.27
CA LEU A 141 -18.45 -6.08 -9.05
C LEU A 141 -18.22 -7.17 -8.00
N GLY A 142 -18.96 -7.13 -6.91
CA GLY A 142 -19.02 -8.20 -5.93
C GLY A 142 -19.73 -9.43 -6.52
N THR A 143 -19.20 -10.60 -6.25
CA THR A 143 -19.75 -11.88 -6.67
C THR A 143 -19.80 -12.85 -5.50
N ASP A 144 -20.47 -13.99 -5.69
CA ASP A 144 -20.47 -15.09 -4.70
C ASP A 144 -19.14 -15.86 -4.72
N GLU A 145 -18.34 -15.72 -5.77
CA GLU A 145 -17.00 -16.30 -5.85
C GLU A 145 -16.02 -15.50 -4.99
N ARG A 146 -15.37 -16.19 -4.04
CA ARG A 146 -14.34 -15.59 -3.21
C ARG A 146 -12.97 -16.07 -3.64
N LEU A 147 -12.12 -15.14 -4.02
CA LEU A 147 -10.73 -15.39 -4.42
C LEU A 147 -9.85 -15.35 -3.19
N ILE A 148 -9.30 -16.54 -2.81
CA ILE A 148 -8.48 -16.69 -1.60
C ILE A 148 -7.24 -17.49 -1.95
N GLY A 149 -6.07 -17.01 -1.60
CA GLY A 149 -4.84 -17.76 -1.75
C GLY A 149 -3.60 -16.93 -1.97
N ASN A 150 -2.49 -17.62 -2.16
CA ASN A 150 -1.24 -16.97 -2.50
C ASN A 150 -1.24 -16.52 -3.96
N VAL A 151 -0.74 -15.32 -4.19
CA VAL A 151 -0.56 -14.74 -5.53
C VAL A 151 0.90 -14.47 -5.79
N ILE A 152 1.33 -14.81 -6.99
CA ILE A 152 2.61 -14.38 -7.55
C ILE A 152 2.30 -13.73 -8.89
N MET A 153 2.81 -12.55 -9.11
CA MET A 153 2.70 -11.84 -10.39
C MET A 153 4.04 -11.26 -10.83
N LYS A 154 4.18 -11.02 -12.11
CA LYS A 154 5.32 -10.33 -12.71
C LYS A 154 4.94 -8.90 -13.02
N SER A 155 5.67 -7.97 -12.44
CA SER A 155 5.60 -6.54 -12.75
C SER A 155 6.82 -6.12 -13.56
N ALA A 156 6.60 -5.30 -14.59
CA ALA A 156 7.70 -4.75 -15.39
C ALA A 156 8.56 -3.77 -14.55
N GLU A 157 7.95 -3.11 -13.58
CA GLU A 157 8.61 -2.10 -12.74
C GLU A 157 9.24 -2.69 -11.47
N PHE A 158 8.57 -3.67 -10.82
CA PHE A 158 8.94 -4.16 -9.50
C PHE A 158 9.46 -5.61 -9.48
N GLY A 159 9.55 -6.25 -10.64
CA GLY A 159 9.89 -7.67 -10.74
C GLY A 159 8.77 -8.57 -10.22
N ASP A 160 9.12 -9.68 -9.58
CA ASP A 160 8.13 -10.58 -9.01
C ASP A 160 7.53 -9.97 -7.73
N ILE A 161 6.21 -9.87 -7.67
CA ILE A 161 5.44 -9.41 -6.51
C ILE A 161 4.71 -10.62 -5.92
N MET A 162 4.74 -10.74 -4.59
CA MET A 162 4.14 -11.84 -3.86
C MET A 162 3.22 -11.34 -2.76
N GLY A 163 2.03 -11.91 -2.65
CA GLY A 163 1.07 -11.56 -1.62
C GLY A 163 0.01 -12.63 -1.42
N TYR A 164 -1.06 -12.23 -0.76
CA TYR A 164 -2.20 -13.09 -0.46
C TYR A 164 -3.49 -12.35 -0.80
N GLU A 165 -4.30 -12.93 -1.69
CA GLU A 165 -5.61 -12.39 -2.04
C GLU A 165 -6.70 -12.97 -1.13
N ASN A 166 -7.67 -12.14 -0.75
CA ASN A 166 -8.87 -12.56 -0.04
C ASN A 166 -10.00 -11.56 -0.28
N HIS A 167 -10.69 -11.69 -1.40
CA HIS A 167 -11.75 -10.78 -1.80
C HIS A 167 -12.81 -11.48 -2.65
N SER A 168 -14.01 -10.90 -2.72
CA SER A 168 -15.10 -11.31 -3.62
C SER A 168 -15.37 -10.28 -4.72
N GLY A 169 -14.76 -9.10 -4.63
CA GLY A 169 -14.84 -8.11 -5.68
C GLY A 169 -14.03 -8.55 -6.91
N GLN A 170 -14.67 -8.49 -8.08
CA GLN A 170 -14.06 -8.72 -9.39
C GLN A 170 -13.82 -7.36 -10.03
N THR A 171 -12.56 -6.95 -10.13
CA THR A 171 -12.18 -5.63 -10.67
C THR A 171 -11.78 -5.72 -12.12
N THR A 172 -12.36 -4.86 -12.95
CA THR A 172 -12.00 -4.70 -14.36
C THR A 172 -11.29 -3.37 -14.56
N LEU A 173 -10.16 -3.39 -15.26
CA LEU A 173 -9.37 -2.21 -15.60
C LEU A 173 -9.96 -1.53 -16.84
N GLY A 174 -10.12 -0.21 -16.77
CA GLY A 174 -10.37 0.63 -17.93
C GLY A 174 -9.07 1.07 -18.63
N PRO A 175 -9.20 1.78 -19.77
CA PRO A 175 -8.03 2.19 -20.56
C PRO A 175 -7.13 3.24 -19.87
N GLY A 176 -7.64 3.90 -18.83
CA GLY A 176 -6.92 4.95 -18.08
C GLY A 176 -5.88 4.44 -17.07
N VAL A 177 -5.79 3.12 -16.85
CA VAL A 177 -4.86 2.51 -15.91
C VAL A 177 -4.13 1.33 -16.52
N GLN A 178 -2.94 1.02 -15.99
CA GLN A 178 -2.20 -0.18 -16.34
C GLN A 178 -2.32 -1.21 -15.19
N PRO A 179 -2.27 -2.53 -15.47
CA PRO A 179 -2.16 -3.52 -14.41
C PRO A 179 -0.84 -3.33 -13.66
N LEU A 180 -0.86 -3.59 -12.34
CA LEU A 180 0.38 -3.62 -11.55
C LEU A 180 1.29 -4.78 -11.98
N GLY A 181 0.70 -5.89 -12.37
CA GLY A 181 1.43 -7.03 -12.92
C GLY A 181 0.53 -8.08 -13.55
N THR A 182 1.18 -9.05 -14.21
CA THR A 182 0.55 -10.24 -14.79
C THR A 182 0.67 -11.41 -13.82
N VAL A 183 -0.44 -12.02 -13.46
CA VAL A 183 -0.52 -13.15 -12.53
C VAL A 183 0.14 -14.39 -13.12
N THR A 184 1.05 -15.00 -12.37
CA THR A 184 1.66 -16.30 -12.71
C THR A 184 1.14 -17.41 -11.79
N LYS A 185 0.62 -17.04 -10.61
CA LYS A 185 -0.03 -17.95 -9.66
C LYS A 185 -1.06 -17.12 -8.87
N GLY A 186 -2.28 -17.61 -8.76
CA GLY A 186 -3.37 -16.91 -8.09
C GLY A 186 -4.48 -16.54 -9.05
N ALA A 187 -5.41 -15.68 -8.61
CA ALA A 187 -6.53 -15.20 -9.41
C ALA A 187 -6.35 -13.73 -9.83
N GLY A 188 -5.88 -12.87 -8.91
CA GLY A 188 -5.70 -11.44 -9.18
C GLY A 188 -6.99 -10.65 -9.18
N ASN A 189 -7.11 -9.65 -10.05
CA ASN A 189 -8.24 -8.72 -10.04
C ASN A 189 -9.61 -9.39 -10.22
N ASN A 190 -9.70 -10.44 -11.05
CA ASN A 190 -10.99 -11.02 -11.42
C ASN A 190 -10.92 -12.48 -11.95
N SER A 191 -9.87 -13.20 -11.72
CA SER A 191 -9.65 -14.60 -12.16
C SER A 191 -9.78 -14.87 -13.68
N LYS A 192 -9.97 -13.86 -14.51
CA LYS A 192 -10.29 -14.00 -15.94
C LYS A 192 -9.22 -13.40 -16.87
N ASP A 193 -8.75 -12.19 -16.56
CA ASP A 193 -7.84 -11.44 -17.43
C ASP A 193 -6.35 -11.65 -17.12
N GLY A 194 -6.04 -12.38 -16.04
CA GLY A 194 -4.66 -12.68 -15.64
C GLY A 194 -3.88 -11.48 -15.12
N HIS A 195 -4.57 -10.41 -14.74
CA HIS A 195 -3.96 -9.22 -14.17
C HIS A 195 -4.20 -9.11 -12.66
N GLU A 196 -3.31 -8.42 -11.98
CA GLU A 196 -3.47 -8.04 -10.58
C GLU A 196 -3.10 -6.58 -10.39
N GLY A 197 -3.91 -5.89 -9.54
CA GLY A 197 -3.72 -4.49 -9.17
C GLY A 197 -3.93 -3.51 -10.31
N ALA A 198 -3.64 -2.25 -10.03
CA ALA A 198 -3.68 -1.15 -10.99
C ALA A 198 -2.58 -0.13 -10.70
N ARG A 199 -2.15 0.56 -11.75
CA ARG A 199 -1.18 1.66 -11.71
C ARG A 199 -1.75 2.89 -12.39
N TYR A 200 -1.69 4.03 -11.68
CA TYR A 200 -2.00 5.35 -12.23
C TYR A 200 -1.02 6.36 -11.65
N ASN A 201 -0.22 7.02 -12.48
CA ASN A 201 0.87 7.87 -12.00
C ASN A 201 1.71 7.12 -10.93
N ASN A 202 1.81 7.66 -9.71
CA ASN A 202 2.51 7.04 -8.58
C ASN A 202 1.56 6.30 -7.61
N VAL A 203 0.30 6.08 -8.01
CA VAL A 203 -0.64 5.26 -7.26
C VAL A 203 -0.43 3.79 -7.59
N VAL A 204 -0.19 2.99 -6.56
CA VAL A 204 -0.11 1.53 -6.59
C VAL A 204 -1.35 0.99 -5.90
N ALA A 205 -2.16 0.23 -6.61
CA ALA A 205 -3.35 -0.41 -6.07
C ALA A 205 -3.23 -1.94 -6.21
N SER A 206 -3.71 -2.69 -5.21
CA SER A 206 -3.55 -4.15 -5.18
C SER A 206 -4.61 -4.81 -4.30
N TYR A 207 -4.97 -6.06 -4.63
CA TYR A 207 -5.74 -6.92 -3.72
C TYR A 207 -4.87 -7.69 -2.72
N LEU A 208 -3.55 -7.57 -2.81
CA LEU A 208 -2.64 -8.38 -2.00
C LEU A 208 -2.56 -7.88 -0.56
N HIS A 209 -3.08 -8.69 0.33
CA HIS A 209 -3.16 -8.46 1.77
C HIS A 209 -2.00 -9.06 2.58
N GLY A 210 -2.16 -8.95 3.91
CA GLY A 210 -1.21 -9.42 4.91
C GLY A 210 0.06 -8.61 4.85
N SER A 211 -0.09 -7.28 4.71
CA SER A 211 0.95 -6.29 4.46
C SER A 211 1.78 -6.64 3.21
N LEU A 212 1.51 -5.96 2.12
CA LEU A 212 2.18 -6.19 0.83
C LEU A 212 3.68 -5.91 0.90
N LEU A 213 4.06 -4.78 1.53
CA LEU A 213 5.42 -4.24 1.48
C LEU A 213 6.51 -5.10 2.14
N PRO A 214 6.26 -5.87 3.23
CA PRO A 214 7.30 -6.70 3.84
C PRO A 214 7.95 -7.70 2.89
N LYS A 215 7.18 -8.22 1.93
CA LYS A 215 7.67 -9.16 0.92
C LYS A 215 8.06 -8.48 -0.39
N ASN A 216 7.77 -7.20 -0.56
CA ASN A 216 7.96 -6.48 -1.81
C ASN A 216 8.68 -5.13 -1.56
N PRO A 217 9.95 -5.19 -1.10
CA PRO A 217 10.72 -3.99 -0.74
C PRO A 217 10.87 -2.99 -1.91
N ALA A 218 10.90 -3.47 -3.14
CA ALA A 218 10.99 -2.60 -4.32
C ALA A 218 9.83 -1.61 -4.42
N ILE A 219 8.60 -2.01 -4.03
CA ILE A 219 7.43 -1.12 -3.99
C ILE A 219 7.60 -0.09 -2.85
N ALA A 220 8.05 -0.54 -1.68
CA ALA A 220 8.29 0.38 -0.56
C ALA A 220 9.34 1.43 -0.90
N ASP A 221 10.45 1.03 -1.52
CA ASP A 221 11.51 1.95 -1.93
C ASP A 221 11.08 2.88 -3.06
N PHE A 222 10.22 2.41 -3.98
CA PHE A 222 9.60 3.28 -4.98
C PHE A 222 8.78 4.40 -4.32
N LEU A 223 7.92 4.08 -3.35
CA LEU A 223 7.11 5.08 -2.65
C LEU A 223 7.98 6.09 -1.90
N ILE A 224 9.01 5.62 -1.19
CA ILE A 224 9.94 6.47 -0.42
C ILE A 224 10.76 7.36 -1.35
N ARG A 225 11.33 6.79 -2.42
CA ARG A 225 12.09 7.53 -3.42
C ARG A 225 11.25 8.64 -4.04
N THR A 226 10.05 8.31 -4.51
CA THR A 226 9.14 9.27 -5.13
C THR A 226 8.79 10.40 -4.18
N ALA A 227 8.50 10.09 -2.92
CA ALA A 227 8.22 11.10 -1.90
C ALA A 227 9.44 12.03 -1.65
N ALA A 228 10.63 11.44 -1.52
CA ALA A 228 11.85 12.20 -1.30
C ALA A 228 12.22 13.09 -2.49
N GLU A 229 12.12 12.57 -3.72
CA GLU A 229 12.38 13.33 -4.94
C GLU A 229 11.40 14.50 -5.09
N ARG A 230 10.10 14.28 -4.80
CA ARG A 230 9.08 15.35 -4.83
C ARG A 230 9.33 16.42 -3.77
N LYS A 231 9.68 16.02 -2.56
CA LYS A 231 9.83 16.96 -1.43
C LYS A 231 11.18 17.67 -1.41
N PHE A 232 12.27 16.94 -1.71
CA PHE A 232 13.64 17.43 -1.56
C PHE A 232 14.37 17.64 -2.89
N GLY A 233 13.74 17.29 -4.02
CA GLY A 233 14.34 17.35 -5.35
C GLY A 233 15.29 16.18 -5.65
N THR A 234 15.62 15.36 -4.67
CA THR A 234 16.52 14.22 -4.82
C THR A 234 16.23 13.13 -3.78
N PHE A 235 16.55 11.90 -4.14
CA PHE A 235 16.58 10.77 -3.20
C PHE A 235 18.01 10.29 -3.00
N VAL A 236 18.43 10.22 -1.75
CA VAL A 236 19.75 9.64 -1.38
C VAL A 236 19.49 8.29 -0.71
N PRO A 237 19.79 7.16 -1.37
CA PRO A 237 19.54 5.85 -0.80
C PRO A 237 20.40 5.58 0.44
N GLY A 238 19.87 4.81 1.37
CA GLY A 238 20.60 4.17 2.45
C GLY A 238 20.89 2.71 2.11
N SER A 239 21.08 1.90 3.14
CA SER A 239 21.34 0.46 2.99
C SER A 239 20.32 -0.35 3.79
N PRO A 240 19.11 -0.54 3.26
CA PRO A 240 18.10 -1.40 3.88
C PRO A 240 18.60 -2.84 3.98
N ASP A 241 18.25 -3.50 5.10
CA ASP A 241 18.45 -4.94 5.25
C ASP A 241 17.23 -5.69 4.73
N ASP A 242 17.39 -6.38 3.61
CA ASP A 242 16.34 -7.14 2.94
C ASP A 242 16.41 -8.65 3.15
N ASP A 243 17.26 -9.16 4.05
CA ASP A 243 17.42 -10.60 4.29
C ASP A 243 16.12 -11.26 4.72
N TYR A 244 15.37 -10.66 5.64
CA TYR A 244 14.08 -11.18 6.06
C TYR A 244 13.02 -11.09 4.94
N ALA A 245 13.03 -10.04 4.14
CA ALA A 245 12.16 -9.92 2.99
C ALA A 245 12.45 -11.02 1.96
N ARG A 246 13.72 -11.28 1.67
CA ARG A 246 14.16 -12.36 0.78
C ARG A 246 13.71 -13.73 1.30
N LEU A 247 13.93 -14.04 2.57
CA LEU A 247 13.49 -15.31 3.19
C LEU A 247 11.96 -15.45 3.13
N ALA A 248 11.22 -14.39 3.46
CA ALA A 248 9.76 -14.40 3.39
C ALA A 248 9.24 -14.67 1.97
N ARG A 249 9.89 -14.11 0.93
CA ARG A 249 9.59 -14.35 -0.48
C ARG A 249 9.86 -15.80 -0.86
N GLU A 250 11.01 -16.36 -0.50
CA GLU A 250 11.36 -17.74 -0.77
C GLU A 250 10.34 -18.73 -0.16
N HIS A 251 9.90 -18.46 1.06
CA HIS A 251 8.86 -19.23 1.71
C HIS A 251 7.48 -19.07 1.04
N ALA A 252 7.11 -17.84 0.68
CA ALA A 252 5.84 -17.55 0.01
C ALA A 252 5.76 -18.24 -1.36
N ALA A 253 6.86 -18.25 -2.14
CA ALA A 253 6.92 -18.88 -3.44
C ALA A 253 6.61 -20.37 -3.42
N ARG A 254 6.96 -21.07 -2.32
CA ARG A 254 6.78 -22.52 -2.13
C ARG A 254 5.40 -22.91 -1.61
N ARG A 255 4.62 -21.94 -1.09
CA ARG A 255 3.28 -22.25 -0.56
C ARG A 255 2.32 -22.62 -1.69
N PRO A 256 1.40 -23.57 -1.46
CA PRO A 256 0.30 -23.80 -2.39
C PRO A 256 -0.58 -22.55 -2.49
N ARG A 257 -1.48 -22.58 -3.47
CA ARG A 257 -2.53 -21.55 -3.56
C ARG A 257 -3.50 -21.71 -2.41
#